data_910affac4b5d75f0f48c9fdc65a79bcb
#
_entry.id   910affac4b5d75f0f48c9fdc65a79bcb
#
_cell.length_a   1.000
_cell.length_b   1.000
_cell.length_c   1.000
_cell.angle_alpha   90.00
_cell.angle_beta   90.00
_cell.angle_gamma   90.00
#
_symmetry.space_group_name_H-M   'P 1'
#
loop_
_entity.id
_entity.type
_entity.pdbx_description
1 polymer ?
#
loop_
_entity_poly.entity_id
_entity_poly.type
_entity_poly.pdbx_seq_one_letter_code
_entity_poly.pdbx_strand_id
1 'polypeptide(L)'
;MRQLLFGMPTRWQALVCLALLTFLSVDPALADHEHSSGEFEIFVAAESLTGSGQPQPHDDDSWLNADIIFGLTHDQFRVFGEYFITAQEHDLERFQVGYELVPDTMVWLGRFHQPASAWNTEHHHGRYLQTAITRPSIEDWEDEEGLIPQHITGLLVESRRQLGSEAGIQFSGGAGAAPALSRDDYKPITLVGDNPGRHGVSLTARLAFLPEYAGTSSAGLLWGHDQVFTRRLVASSDLRSSHIGLGVYGAYADWTVDAWRLIGAAYYVDIQLDHPARDESFLSGYLQAERQLPHRLTAFGRVEGSARMQESSYVSLFDDHSADVDVTLRRQAVGLRWDYARRQALSIELDHVVSLDRPANEARLQWSAAIP
;
A
#
# COMPACT_ATOMS: atom_id res chain seq x y z
N MET A 1 -10.73 13.05 -13.40
CA MET A 1 -10.23 13.99 -14.43
C MET A 1 -11.04 15.29 -14.57
N ARG A 2 -12.39 15.29 -14.52
CA ARG A 2 -13.16 16.56 -14.58
C ARG A 2 -13.01 17.46 -13.35
N GLN A 3 -12.95 16.95 -12.12
CA GLN A 3 -12.93 17.80 -10.92
C GLN A 3 -11.56 18.39 -10.57
N LEU A 4 -10.44 17.72 -10.78
CA LEU A 4 -9.10 18.30 -10.55
C LEU A 4 -8.66 19.24 -11.69
N LEU A 5 -8.99 18.91 -12.93
CA LEU A 5 -8.73 19.82 -14.03
C LEU A 5 -9.68 21.05 -14.00
N PHE A 6 -10.88 20.95 -13.41
CA PHE A 6 -11.83 22.07 -13.31
C PHE A 6 -11.71 22.89 -12.02
N GLY A 7 -11.07 22.39 -10.98
CA GLY A 7 -10.79 23.16 -9.74
C GLY A 7 -9.48 23.95 -9.80
N MET A 8 -8.54 23.57 -10.64
CA MET A 8 -7.33 24.34 -10.86
C MET A 8 -7.56 25.45 -11.90
N PRO A 9 -6.98 26.66 -11.73
CA PRO A 9 -6.93 27.65 -12.80
C PRO A 9 -6.35 27.00 -14.06
N THR A 10 -6.95 27.25 -15.20
CA THR A 10 -6.57 26.68 -16.53
C THR A 10 -5.06 26.73 -16.84
N ARG A 11 -4.36 27.67 -16.21
CA ARG A 11 -2.90 27.82 -16.31
C ARG A 11 -2.11 26.69 -15.62
N TRP A 12 -2.64 26.13 -14.54
CA TRP A 12 -1.98 25.02 -13.81
C TRP A 12 -2.26 23.67 -14.48
N GLN A 13 -3.44 23.51 -15.07
CA GLN A 13 -3.76 22.33 -15.89
C GLN A 13 -2.83 22.21 -17.10
N ALA A 14 -2.57 23.35 -17.75
CA ALA A 14 -1.63 23.42 -18.85
C ALA A 14 -0.18 23.17 -18.41
N LEU A 15 0.20 23.58 -17.19
CA LEU A 15 1.54 23.36 -16.64
C LEU A 15 1.76 21.91 -16.23
N VAL A 16 0.78 21.22 -15.66
CA VAL A 16 0.86 19.78 -15.33
C VAL A 16 0.90 18.94 -16.61
N CYS A 17 0.03 19.24 -17.59
CA CYS A 17 0.09 18.59 -18.91
C CYS A 17 1.38 18.93 -19.67
N LEU A 18 1.89 20.15 -19.57
CA LEU A 18 3.15 20.56 -20.19
C LEU A 18 4.35 19.93 -19.49
N ALA A 19 4.33 19.78 -18.15
CA ALA A 19 5.35 19.07 -17.40
C ALA A 19 5.36 17.58 -17.76
N LEU A 20 4.19 16.93 -17.82
CA LEU A 20 4.05 15.54 -18.28
C LEU A 20 4.52 15.38 -19.73
N LEU A 21 4.16 16.31 -20.63
CA LEU A 21 4.59 16.30 -22.03
C LEU A 21 6.08 16.63 -22.19
N THR A 22 6.66 17.49 -21.34
CA THR A 22 8.10 17.76 -21.36
C THR A 22 8.91 16.59 -20.79
N PHE A 23 8.37 15.82 -19.83
CA PHE A 23 8.98 14.56 -19.39
C PHE A 23 8.91 13.47 -20.47
N LEU A 24 7.83 13.40 -21.25
CA LEU A 24 7.70 12.50 -22.40
C LEU A 24 8.57 12.90 -23.60
N SER A 25 9.05 14.13 -23.66
CA SER A 25 9.91 14.67 -24.73
C SER A 25 11.36 14.89 -24.31
N VAL A 26 11.80 14.34 -23.17
CA VAL A 26 13.23 14.30 -22.83
C VAL A 26 13.92 13.39 -23.84
N ASP A 27 14.57 14.05 -24.79
CA ASP A 27 15.36 13.40 -25.83
C ASP A 27 16.44 12.55 -25.14
N PRO A 28 16.60 11.26 -25.49
CA PRO A 28 17.69 10.43 -24.95
C PRO A 28 19.10 11.01 -25.23
N ALA A 29 19.19 12.06 -26.02
CA ALA A 29 20.42 12.80 -26.27
C ALA A 29 20.97 13.57 -25.05
N LEU A 30 20.21 13.72 -23.94
CA LEU A 30 20.72 14.28 -22.68
C LEU A 30 21.33 13.22 -21.75
N ALA A 31 21.33 11.95 -22.16
CA ALA A 31 21.87 10.83 -21.37
C ALA A 31 23.42 10.71 -21.43
N ASP A 32 24.12 11.66 -21.98
CA ASP A 32 25.58 11.63 -22.11
C ASP A 32 26.35 12.22 -20.90
N HIS A 33 25.63 12.42 -19.78
CA HIS A 33 26.27 12.69 -18.51
C HIS A 33 26.27 11.41 -17.67
N GLU A 34 27.45 10.86 -17.43
CA GLU A 34 27.75 9.60 -16.73
C GLU A 34 27.13 9.46 -15.30
N HIS A 35 26.32 10.43 -14.81
CA HIS A 35 25.84 10.52 -13.44
C HIS A 35 24.34 10.75 -13.28
N SER A 36 23.54 10.72 -14.33
CA SER A 36 22.09 10.88 -14.23
C SER A 36 21.32 9.79 -14.97
N SER A 37 20.29 9.21 -14.30
CA SER A 37 19.36 8.27 -14.91
C SER A 37 17.93 8.63 -14.53
N GLY A 38 17.01 8.41 -15.46
CA GLY A 38 15.58 8.52 -15.24
C GLY A 38 14.91 7.17 -15.49
N GLU A 39 13.98 6.81 -14.65
CA GLU A 39 13.15 5.62 -14.79
C GLU A 39 11.68 6.05 -14.82
N PHE A 40 10.93 5.42 -15.70
CA PHE A 40 9.49 5.68 -15.80
C PHE A 40 8.79 4.36 -16.12
N GLU A 41 7.76 4.03 -15.38
CA GLU A 41 7.00 2.82 -15.58
C GLU A 41 5.52 3.07 -15.29
N ILE A 42 4.63 2.50 -16.11
CA ILE A 42 3.19 2.56 -15.91
C ILE A 42 2.69 1.14 -15.70
N PHE A 43 2.04 0.90 -14.57
CA PHE A 43 1.29 -0.31 -14.33
C PHE A 43 -0.19 -0.05 -14.65
N VAL A 44 -0.80 -0.96 -15.39
CA VAL A 44 -2.23 -0.86 -15.75
C VAL A 44 -2.89 -2.17 -15.37
N ALA A 45 -4.06 -2.12 -14.77
CA ALA A 45 -4.88 -3.30 -14.52
C ALA A 45 -6.34 -3.04 -14.85
N ALA A 46 -7.00 -4.09 -15.35
CA ALA A 46 -8.44 -4.14 -15.53
C ALA A 46 -8.96 -5.39 -14.81
N GLU A 47 -9.95 -5.20 -13.95
CA GLU A 47 -10.50 -6.24 -13.10
C GLU A 47 -12.01 -6.40 -13.30
N SER A 48 -12.49 -7.61 -13.15
CA SER A 48 -13.90 -7.95 -13.09
C SER A 48 -14.16 -8.82 -11.87
N LEU A 49 -15.13 -8.42 -11.07
CA LEU A 49 -15.58 -9.13 -9.88
C LEU A 49 -16.96 -9.71 -10.10
N THR A 50 -17.20 -10.92 -9.60
CA THR A 50 -18.52 -11.53 -9.46
C THR A 50 -18.58 -12.32 -8.16
N GLY A 51 -19.70 -12.28 -7.46
CA GLY A 51 -19.80 -12.94 -6.18
C GLY A 51 -21.22 -13.24 -5.74
N SER A 52 -21.35 -14.04 -4.71
CA SER A 52 -22.61 -14.32 -4.01
C SER A 52 -22.55 -13.73 -2.61
N GLY A 53 -23.60 -13.04 -2.19
CA GLY A 53 -23.66 -12.39 -0.87
C GLY A 53 -23.08 -10.98 -0.84
N GLN A 54 -22.61 -10.49 -1.97
CA GLN A 54 -22.10 -9.12 -2.07
C GLN A 54 -23.24 -8.09 -2.13
N PRO A 55 -22.98 -6.88 -1.60
CA PRO A 55 -23.68 -5.69 -2.02
C PRO A 55 -23.56 -5.50 -3.54
N GLN A 56 -24.41 -4.68 -4.10
CA GLN A 56 -24.21 -4.23 -5.50
C GLN A 56 -22.81 -3.59 -5.59
N PRO A 57 -22.09 -3.80 -6.70
CA PRO A 57 -20.80 -3.14 -6.89
C PRO A 57 -20.94 -1.64 -6.61
N HIS A 58 -20.11 -1.10 -5.76
CA HIS A 58 -20.05 0.34 -5.55
C HIS A 58 -19.74 1.02 -6.87
N ASP A 59 -20.28 2.22 -7.08
CA ASP A 59 -19.86 3.08 -8.20
C ASP A 59 -18.33 3.36 -8.17
N ASP A 60 -17.67 3.07 -7.05
CA ASP A 60 -16.24 3.25 -6.80
C ASP A 60 -15.39 2.03 -7.16
N ASP A 61 -15.97 0.85 -7.42
CA ASP A 61 -15.24 -0.34 -7.89
C ASP A 61 -14.71 -0.11 -9.31
N SER A 62 -13.60 0.58 -9.41
CA SER A 62 -12.93 0.84 -10.66
C SER A 62 -12.36 -0.45 -11.25
N TRP A 63 -13.02 -0.94 -12.29
CA TRP A 63 -12.53 -2.07 -13.08
C TRP A 63 -11.25 -1.74 -13.89
N LEU A 64 -10.85 -0.48 -13.95
CA LEU A 64 -9.64 -0.02 -14.64
C LEU A 64 -8.85 0.93 -13.75
N ASN A 65 -7.59 0.61 -13.49
CA ASN A 65 -6.66 1.48 -12.79
C ASN A 65 -5.32 1.60 -13.53
N ALA A 66 -4.62 2.67 -13.27
CA ALA A 66 -3.26 2.90 -13.73
C ALA A 66 -2.43 3.50 -12.59
N ASP A 67 -1.21 3.01 -12.46
CA ASP A 67 -0.23 3.47 -11.51
C ASP A 67 1.02 3.93 -12.27
N ILE A 68 1.37 5.19 -12.11
CA ILE A 68 2.49 5.83 -12.81
C ILE A 68 3.62 6.04 -11.81
N ILE A 69 4.70 5.30 -12.01
CA ILE A 69 5.90 5.40 -11.19
C ILE A 69 7.00 6.10 -11.99
N PHE A 70 7.66 7.06 -11.35
CA PHE A 70 8.82 7.71 -11.91
C PHE A 70 9.95 7.86 -10.89
N GLY A 71 11.17 7.68 -11.36
CA GLY A 71 12.39 7.85 -10.59
C GLY A 71 13.40 8.70 -11.35
N LEU A 72 14.09 9.59 -10.65
CA LEU A 72 15.24 10.33 -11.18
C LEU A 72 16.42 10.17 -10.22
N THR A 73 17.57 9.86 -10.75
CA THR A 73 18.81 9.77 -9.99
C THR A 73 19.84 10.72 -10.60
N HIS A 74 20.44 11.56 -9.78
CA HIS A 74 21.54 12.45 -10.16
C HIS A 74 22.58 12.49 -9.04
N ASP A 75 23.71 11.84 -9.27
CA ASP A 75 24.75 11.61 -8.26
C ASP A 75 24.17 10.94 -7.00
N GLN A 76 24.18 11.63 -5.86
CA GLN A 76 23.65 11.17 -4.58
C GLN A 76 22.18 11.56 -4.38
N PHE A 77 21.60 12.36 -5.26
CA PHE A 77 20.21 12.79 -5.18
C PHE A 77 19.29 11.83 -5.94
N ARG A 78 18.15 11.58 -5.36
CA ARG A 78 17.07 10.79 -5.98
C ARG A 78 15.74 11.48 -5.79
N VAL A 79 14.89 11.40 -6.79
CA VAL A 79 13.48 11.79 -6.71
C VAL A 79 12.65 10.57 -7.08
N PHE A 80 11.64 10.30 -6.31
CA PHE A 80 10.71 9.21 -6.57
C PHE A 80 9.29 9.73 -6.47
N GLY A 81 8.41 9.30 -7.36
CA GLY A 81 7.00 9.61 -7.32
C GLY A 81 6.13 8.50 -7.87
N GLU A 82 4.91 8.43 -7.35
CA GLU A 82 3.88 7.49 -7.73
C GLU A 82 2.54 8.22 -7.80
N TYR A 83 1.84 8.05 -8.89
CA TYR A 83 0.55 8.69 -9.14
C TYR A 83 -0.46 7.65 -9.57
N PHE A 84 -1.46 7.43 -8.75
CA PHE A 84 -2.53 6.47 -8.96
C PHE A 84 -3.74 7.11 -9.66
N ILE A 85 -4.36 6.39 -10.57
CA ILE A 85 -5.50 6.85 -11.37
C ILE A 85 -6.50 5.71 -11.52
N THR A 86 -7.74 6.01 -11.18
CA THR A 86 -8.91 5.19 -11.54
C THR A 86 -9.90 6.02 -12.34
N ALA A 87 -11.06 5.47 -12.67
CA ALA A 87 -12.13 6.23 -13.32
C ALA A 87 -12.73 7.29 -12.39
N GLN A 88 -12.71 7.06 -11.10
CA GLN A 88 -13.34 7.87 -10.06
C GLN A 88 -12.31 8.70 -9.28
N GLU A 89 -11.13 8.16 -9.07
CA GLU A 89 -10.12 8.68 -8.17
C GLU A 89 -8.77 8.88 -8.86
N HIS A 90 -7.99 9.79 -8.31
CA HIS A 90 -6.60 10.02 -8.71
C HIS A 90 -5.88 10.72 -7.56
N ASP A 91 -4.76 10.17 -7.15
CA ASP A 91 -3.95 10.75 -6.08
C ASP A 91 -2.44 10.62 -6.38
N LEU A 92 -1.68 11.56 -5.78
CA LEU A 92 -0.24 11.48 -5.72
C LEU A 92 0.12 10.63 -4.49
N GLU A 93 0.25 9.32 -4.68
CA GLU A 93 0.45 8.36 -3.61
C GLU A 93 1.76 8.60 -2.87
N ARG A 94 2.83 8.75 -3.60
CA ARG A 94 4.15 9.03 -3.03
C ARG A 94 4.85 10.12 -3.81
N PHE A 95 5.58 10.96 -3.08
CA PHE A 95 6.56 11.88 -3.65
C PHE A 95 7.67 12.11 -2.64
N GLN A 96 8.88 11.75 -2.99
CA GLN A 96 10.03 11.77 -2.11
C GLN A 96 11.24 12.36 -2.81
N VAL A 97 12.01 13.15 -2.08
CA VAL A 97 13.34 13.59 -2.48
C VAL A 97 14.34 12.96 -1.51
N GLY A 98 15.32 12.26 -2.04
CA GLY A 98 16.29 11.49 -1.29
C GLY A 98 17.72 11.96 -1.50
N TYR A 99 18.55 11.72 -0.51
CA TYR A 99 19.99 11.92 -0.56
C TYR A 99 20.70 10.70 0.00
N GLU A 100 21.65 10.16 -0.76
CA GLU A 100 22.50 9.05 -0.34
C GLU A 100 23.64 9.57 0.55
N LEU A 101 23.50 9.41 1.88
CA LEU A 101 24.49 9.89 2.85
C LEU A 101 25.82 9.14 2.77
N VAL A 102 25.73 7.84 2.63
CA VAL A 102 26.83 6.89 2.44
C VAL A 102 26.30 5.72 1.61
N PRO A 103 27.13 4.92 0.97
CA PRO A 103 26.66 3.77 0.19
C PRO A 103 25.62 2.93 0.94
N ASP A 104 24.52 2.62 0.26
CA ASP A 104 23.39 1.83 0.78
C ASP A 104 22.65 2.49 1.97
N THR A 105 22.75 3.81 2.12
CA THR A 105 21.98 4.56 3.12
C THR A 105 21.38 5.82 2.53
N MET A 106 20.07 5.79 2.38
CA MET A 106 19.25 6.87 1.86
C MET A 106 18.52 7.59 2.99
N VAL A 107 18.42 8.89 2.87
CA VAL A 107 17.49 9.74 3.66
C VAL A 107 16.54 10.39 2.69
N TRP A 108 15.25 10.16 2.92
CA TRP A 108 14.16 10.67 2.11
C TRP A 108 13.34 11.70 2.87
N LEU A 109 12.87 12.71 2.19
CA LEU A 109 11.88 13.68 2.67
C LEU A 109 10.69 13.66 1.71
N GLY A 110 9.49 13.53 2.24
CA GLY A 110 8.26 13.50 1.43
C GLY A 110 7.19 12.59 1.99
N ARG A 111 6.24 12.17 1.13
CA ARG A 111 5.21 11.19 1.45
C ARG A 111 5.68 9.81 0.99
N PHE A 112 5.62 8.84 1.89
CA PHE A 112 6.11 7.47 1.66
C PHE A 112 5.21 6.44 2.34
N HIS A 113 5.27 5.18 1.89
CA HIS A 113 4.59 4.07 2.54
C HIS A 113 5.22 3.76 3.88
N GLN A 114 4.38 3.49 4.87
CA GLN A 114 4.82 3.15 6.21
C GLN A 114 5.63 1.83 6.21
N PRO A 115 6.89 1.82 6.65
CA PRO A 115 7.69 0.61 6.73
C PRO A 115 7.09 -0.53 7.56
N ALA A 116 6.13 -0.23 8.45
CA ALA A 116 5.39 -1.23 9.21
C ALA A 116 4.37 -2.02 8.37
N SER A 117 4.16 -1.68 7.10
CA SER A 117 3.37 -2.46 6.15
C SER A 117 4.31 -3.21 5.20
N ALA A 118 4.42 -4.53 5.37
CA ALA A 118 5.36 -5.34 4.58
C ALA A 118 4.90 -5.47 3.13
N TRP A 119 3.62 -5.76 2.90
CA TRP A 119 3.07 -5.93 1.55
C TRP A 119 3.13 -4.65 0.73
N ASN A 120 2.69 -3.53 1.31
CA ASN A 120 2.62 -2.27 0.58
C ASN A 120 3.98 -1.67 0.26
N THR A 121 5.01 -1.93 1.07
CA THR A 121 6.38 -1.51 0.75
C THR A 121 6.99 -2.29 -0.42
N GLU A 122 6.57 -3.54 -0.65
CA GLU A 122 7.13 -4.41 -1.69
C GLU A 122 6.31 -4.35 -3.01
N HIS A 123 5.00 -4.20 -2.93
CA HIS A 123 4.12 -4.31 -4.11
C HIS A 123 3.53 -2.99 -4.59
N HIS A 124 3.52 -1.95 -3.75
CA HIS A 124 2.94 -0.65 -4.08
C HIS A 124 1.48 -0.78 -4.59
N HIS A 125 1.01 0.12 -5.42
CA HIS A 125 -0.26 0.00 -6.16
C HIS A 125 -0.14 -0.89 -7.41
N GLY A 126 1.08 -1.20 -7.85
CA GLY A 126 1.34 -1.95 -9.07
C GLY A 126 0.75 -3.35 -9.06
N ARG A 127 -0.50 -3.50 -9.47
CA ARG A 127 -1.20 -4.81 -9.49
C ARG A 127 -0.51 -5.85 -10.37
N TYR A 128 0.26 -5.42 -11.35
CA TYR A 128 1.10 -6.32 -12.14
C TYR A 128 2.20 -7.00 -11.31
N LEU A 129 2.68 -6.37 -10.25
CA LEU A 129 3.75 -6.90 -9.39
C LEU A 129 3.27 -8.03 -8.47
N GLN A 130 1.96 -8.15 -8.27
CA GLN A 130 1.34 -9.11 -7.38
C GLN A 130 0.95 -10.38 -8.13
N THR A 131 1.05 -11.54 -7.47
CA THR A 131 0.54 -12.81 -7.99
C THR A 131 -0.96 -12.95 -7.73
N ALA A 132 -1.40 -12.62 -6.52
CA ALA A 132 -2.80 -12.52 -6.13
C ALA A 132 -3.44 -11.24 -6.67
N ILE A 133 -4.75 -11.25 -6.90
CA ILE A 133 -5.50 -10.07 -7.32
C ILE A 133 -5.78 -9.18 -6.10
N THR A 134 -6.26 -9.79 -5.01
CA THR A 134 -6.55 -9.07 -3.76
C THR A 134 -5.30 -8.91 -2.91
N ARG A 135 -5.31 -7.90 -2.04
CA ARG A 135 -4.31 -7.69 -0.99
C ARG A 135 -4.68 -8.47 0.27
N PRO A 136 -3.73 -8.70 1.19
CA PRO A 136 -4.08 -9.08 2.54
C PRO A 136 -4.88 -7.98 3.23
N SER A 137 -6.04 -8.30 3.79
CA SER A 137 -6.99 -7.32 4.33
C SER A 137 -6.43 -6.41 5.44
N ILE A 138 -5.46 -6.87 6.22
CA ILE A 138 -4.79 -6.03 7.24
C ILE A 138 -3.87 -4.96 6.60
N GLU A 139 -3.52 -5.13 5.33
CA GLU A 139 -2.66 -4.23 4.56
C GLU A 139 -3.42 -3.57 3.40
N ASP A 140 -4.76 -3.54 3.46
CA ASP A 140 -5.57 -2.80 2.51
C ASP A 140 -5.30 -1.29 2.60
N TRP A 141 -5.59 -0.58 1.52
CA TRP A 141 -5.35 0.84 1.41
C TRP A 141 -6.20 1.67 2.37
N GLU A 142 -5.74 2.85 2.66
CA GLU A 142 -6.37 3.81 3.57
C GLU A 142 -7.78 4.23 3.13
N ASP A 143 -8.06 4.15 1.85
CA ASP A 143 -9.33 4.43 1.18
C ASP A 143 -10.14 3.16 0.82
N GLU A 144 -9.53 1.99 1.01
CA GLU A 144 -10.14 0.67 0.83
C GLU A 144 -10.24 -0.08 2.18
N GLU A 145 -10.82 0.56 3.23
CA GLU A 145 -11.04 -0.02 4.56
C GLU A 145 -9.77 -0.36 5.37
N GLY A 146 -8.64 0.21 4.99
CA GLY A 146 -7.38 -0.03 5.66
C GLY A 146 -7.39 0.35 7.14
N LEU A 147 -7.25 -0.64 8.03
CA LEU A 147 -7.26 -0.45 9.48
C LEU A 147 -5.95 0.14 10.02
N ILE A 148 -4.90 0.13 9.23
CA ILE A 148 -3.58 0.64 9.59
C ILE A 148 -3.19 1.75 8.62
N PRO A 149 -2.74 2.94 9.12
CA PRO A 149 -2.23 3.98 8.25
C PRO A 149 -1.13 3.48 7.33
N GLN A 150 -1.23 3.78 6.04
CA GLN A 150 -0.27 3.31 5.04
C GLN A 150 0.73 4.39 4.63
N HIS A 151 0.37 5.68 4.77
CA HIS A 151 1.19 6.80 4.34
C HIS A 151 1.64 7.70 5.49
N ILE A 152 2.90 8.10 5.44
CA ILE A 152 3.50 9.10 6.32
C ILE A 152 4.11 10.21 5.45
N THR A 153 3.90 11.47 5.85
CA THR A 153 4.60 12.61 5.25
C THR A 153 5.65 13.11 6.22
N GLY A 154 6.94 12.93 5.88
CA GLY A 154 8.02 13.24 6.80
C GLY A 154 9.38 12.79 6.32
N LEU A 155 10.19 12.30 7.25
CA LEU A 155 11.54 11.81 7.03
C LEU A 155 11.55 10.28 7.08
N LEU A 156 12.19 9.64 6.10
CA LEU A 156 12.47 8.20 6.06
C LEU A 156 13.97 7.98 5.90
N VAL A 157 14.51 7.06 6.68
CA VAL A 157 15.90 6.58 6.55
C VAL A 157 15.86 5.12 6.18
N GLU A 158 16.55 4.75 5.12
CA GLU A 158 16.73 3.38 4.69
C GLU A 158 18.21 3.05 4.64
N SER A 159 18.59 1.93 5.21
CA SER A 159 20.00 1.49 5.23
C SER A 159 20.07 -0.01 5.06
N ARG A 160 20.94 -0.46 4.15
CA ARG A 160 21.23 -1.88 3.92
C ARG A 160 22.69 -2.15 4.23
N ARG A 161 22.98 -3.22 4.95
CA ARG A 161 24.35 -3.58 5.35
C ARG A 161 24.59 -5.05 5.12
N GLN A 162 25.71 -5.35 4.48
CA GLN A 162 26.15 -6.72 4.28
C GLN A 162 26.67 -7.33 5.58
N LEU A 163 26.30 -8.58 5.83
CA LEU A 163 26.75 -9.41 6.93
C LEU A 163 27.55 -10.59 6.38
N GLY A 164 28.86 -10.58 6.60
CA GLY A 164 29.73 -11.62 6.02
C GLY A 164 29.79 -11.54 4.49
N SER A 165 29.82 -12.70 3.83
CA SER A 165 29.96 -12.79 2.36
C SER A 165 28.64 -12.76 1.60
N GLU A 166 27.54 -13.18 2.20
CA GLU A 166 26.27 -13.45 1.50
C GLU A 166 25.08 -12.72 2.12
N ALA A 167 24.93 -12.78 3.43
CA ALA A 167 23.77 -12.24 4.12
C ALA A 167 23.78 -10.72 4.27
N GLY A 168 22.66 -10.15 4.68
CA GLY A 168 22.53 -8.74 5.01
C GLY A 168 21.49 -8.46 6.05
N ILE A 169 21.46 -7.20 6.51
CA ILE A 169 20.38 -6.60 7.26
C ILE A 169 19.93 -5.33 6.55
N GLN A 170 18.64 -5.06 6.63
CA GLN A 170 18.04 -3.82 6.14
C GLN A 170 17.27 -3.18 7.27
N PHE A 171 17.45 -1.89 7.44
CA PHE A 171 16.69 -1.04 8.34
C PHE A 171 15.95 0.01 7.53
N SER A 172 14.68 0.21 7.84
CA SER A 172 13.90 1.34 7.37
C SER A 172 13.21 1.97 8.57
N GLY A 173 13.35 3.28 8.75
CA GLY A 173 12.74 3.98 9.88
C GLY A 173 12.26 5.36 9.47
N GLY A 174 11.04 5.71 9.84
CA GLY A 174 10.38 6.94 9.47
C GLY A 174 9.76 7.69 10.63
N ALA A 175 9.70 9.01 10.50
CA ALA A 175 9.01 9.91 11.40
C ALA A 175 8.34 11.03 10.60
N GLY A 176 7.12 11.38 10.96
CA GLY A 176 6.39 12.42 10.24
C GLY A 176 5.00 12.68 10.78
N ALA A 177 4.15 13.21 9.93
CA ALA A 177 2.76 13.43 10.22
C ALA A 177 1.95 12.16 9.89
N ALA A 178 1.18 11.70 10.86
CA ALA A 178 0.18 10.66 10.68
C ALA A 178 -0.99 11.19 9.85
N PRO A 179 -1.72 10.33 9.12
CA PRO A 179 -2.95 10.73 8.47
C PRO A 179 -4.01 11.15 9.49
N ALA A 180 -4.98 11.93 9.06
CA ALA A 180 -6.17 12.22 9.84
C ALA A 180 -7.28 11.22 9.45
N LEU A 181 -8.05 10.75 10.41
CA LEU A 181 -9.23 9.92 10.14
C LEU A 181 -10.44 10.80 9.86
N SER A 182 -11.03 10.68 8.69
CA SER A 182 -12.23 11.39 8.28
C SER A 182 -13.31 10.40 7.87
N ARG A 183 -14.34 10.26 8.65
CA ARG A 183 -15.33 9.18 8.57
C ARG A 183 -14.66 7.84 8.84
N ASP A 184 -14.54 7.01 7.82
CA ASP A 184 -13.97 5.66 7.73
C ASP A 184 -12.63 5.61 6.99
N ASP A 185 -12.19 6.75 6.43
CA ASP A 185 -10.97 6.86 5.63
C ASP A 185 -9.85 7.58 6.34
N TYR A 186 -8.66 7.09 6.20
CA TYR A 186 -7.46 7.84 6.49
C TYR A 186 -7.16 8.86 5.38
N LYS A 187 -6.89 10.07 5.80
CA LYS A 187 -6.50 11.16 4.88
C LYS A 187 -5.09 11.61 5.20
N PRO A 188 -4.09 11.13 4.45
CA PRO A 188 -2.72 11.57 4.60
C PRO A 188 -2.57 13.05 4.22
N ILE A 189 -1.44 13.66 4.57
CA ILE A 189 -1.13 15.03 4.12
C ILE A 189 -0.94 15.01 2.61
N THR A 190 -1.77 15.74 1.88
CA THR A 190 -1.57 15.97 0.47
C THR A 190 -0.44 16.97 0.26
N LEU A 191 0.50 16.66 -0.65
CA LEU A 191 1.60 17.56 -0.99
C LEU A 191 1.15 18.73 -1.87
N VAL A 192 0.01 18.57 -2.53
CA VAL A 192 -0.60 19.58 -3.38
C VAL A 192 -2.08 19.66 -3.07
N GLY A 193 -2.52 20.80 -2.52
CA GLY A 193 -3.93 21.04 -2.20
C GLY A 193 -4.16 21.36 -0.72
N ASP A 194 -5.43 21.33 -0.34
CA ASP A 194 -5.84 21.59 1.04
C ASP A 194 -5.60 20.34 1.90
N ASN A 195 -5.04 20.55 3.09
CA ASN A 195 -4.85 19.53 4.11
C ASN A 195 -5.91 19.68 5.21
N PRO A 196 -7.11 19.18 5.01
CA PRO A 196 -8.16 19.32 5.97
C PRO A 196 -7.92 18.36 7.13
N GLY A 197 -7.85 18.87 8.35
CA GLY A 197 -7.76 18.09 9.57
C GLY A 197 -6.56 18.45 10.43
N ARG A 198 -6.50 17.79 11.56
CA ARG A 198 -5.35 17.82 12.44
C ARG A 198 -4.59 16.52 12.23
N HIS A 199 -3.31 16.64 11.92
CA HIS A 199 -2.41 15.52 11.77
C HIS A 199 -1.60 15.33 13.05
N GLY A 200 -1.48 14.11 13.50
CA GLY A 200 -0.67 13.73 14.64
C GLY A 200 0.75 13.35 14.21
N VAL A 201 1.45 12.68 15.10
CA VAL A 201 2.81 12.18 14.86
C VAL A 201 2.75 10.70 14.50
N SER A 202 3.50 10.31 13.49
CA SER A 202 3.78 8.92 13.14
C SER A 202 5.26 8.61 13.31
N LEU A 203 5.52 7.44 13.89
CA LEU A 203 6.85 6.85 14.00
C LEU A 203 6.78 5.41 13.52
N THR A 204 7.73 4.98 12.72
CA THR A 204 7.71 3.63 12.15
C THR A 204 9.12 3.08 11.99
N ALA A 205 9.26 1.76 12.06
CA ALA A 205 10.52 1.08 11.81
C ALA A 205 10.30 -0.34 11.27
N ARG A 206 11.19 -0.78 10.41
CA ARG A 206 11.35 -2.16 9.94
C ARG A 206 12.80 -2.58 10.08
N LEU A 207 13.03 -3.77 10.62
CA LEU A 207 14.35 -4.41 10.63
C LEU A 207 14.21 -5.77 9.97
N ALA A 208 14.95 -6.00 8.89
CA ALA A 208 14.93 -7.20 8.10
C ALA A 208 16.26 -7.91 8.04
N PHE A 209 16.25 -9.22 8.09
CA PHE A 209 17.33 -10.10 7.72
C PHE A 209 17.16 -10.50 6.26
N LEU A 210 18.26 -10.47 5.51
CA LEU A 210 18.36 -10.85 4.11
C LEU A 210 19.29 -12.07 4.04
N PRO A 211 18.81 -13.26 3.65
CA PRO A 211 19.68 -14.44 3.53
C PRO A 211 20.74 -14.24 2.45
N GLU A 212 20.39 -13.50 1.40
CA GLU A 212 21.27 -13.07 0.33
C GLU A 212 21.20 -11.54 0.23
N TYR A 213 22.34 -10.86 0.36
CA TYR A 213 22.40 -9.39 0.35
C TYR A 213 21.78 -8.78 -0.92
N ALA A 214 22.02 -9.39 -2.08
CA ALA A 214 21.47 -8.97 -3.36
C ALA A 214 20.16 -9.67 -3.73
N GLY A 215 19.67 -10.59 -2.87
CA GLY A 215 18.44 -11.34 -3.10
C GLY A 215 17.17 -10.56 -2.75
N THR A 216 16.02 -11.17 -3.07
CA THR A 216 14.70 -10.64 -2.78
C THR A 216 14.07 -11.21 -1.51
N SER A 217 14.59 -12.35 -1.00
CA SER A 217 14.08 -12.95 0.22
C SER A 217 14.44 -12.11 1.45
N SER A 218 13.47 -11.94 2.34
CA SER A 218 13.65 -11.21 3.60
C SER A 218 12.72 -11.75 4.69
N ALA A 219 13.12 -11.56 5.95
CA ALA A 219 12.24 -11.76 7.09
C ALA A 219 12.60 -10.75 8.18
N GLY A 220 11.60 -10.25 8.89
CA GLY A 220 11.89 -9.17 9.83
C GLY A 220 10.79 -8.83 10.80
N LEU A 221 11.05 -7.77 11.55
CA LEU A 221 10.16 -7.20 12.54
C LEU A 221 9.68 -5.82 12.06
N LEU A 222 8.45 -5.51 12.38
CA LEU A 222 7.74 -4.30 12.03
C LEU A 222 7.28 -3.59 13.31
N TRP A 223 7.37 -2.28 13.31
CA TRP A 223 6.87 -1.44 14.39
C TRP A 223 6.34 -0.13 13.84
N GLY A 224 5.17 0.29 14.33
CA GLY A 224 4.56 1.58 14.04
C GLY A 224 3.89 2.18 15.28
N HIS A 225 3.87 3.48 15.36
CA HIS A 225 3.07 4.22 16.35
C HIS A 225 2.52 5.49 15.71
N ASP A 226 1.20 5.59 15.65
CA ASP A 226 0.49 6.68 15.01
C ASP A 226 -0.45 7.37 16.00
N GLN A 227 -0.39 8.70 16.03
CA GLN A 227 -1.37 9.53 16.69
C GLN A 227 -2.37 10.05 15.66
N VAL A 228 -3.55 9.44 15.61
CA VAL A 228 -4.59 9.78 14.65
C VAL A 228 -5.63 10.71 15.27
N PHE A 229 -5.94 11.79 14.57
CA PHE A 229 -7.03 12.67 14.97
C PHE A 229 -8.26 12.41 14.10
N THR A 230 -9.43 12.26 14.75
CA THR A 230 -10.70 12.10 14.06
C THR A 230 -11.42 13.44 13.95
N ARG A 231 -12.03 13.70 12.80
CA ARG A 231 -12.86 14.90 12.58
C ARG A 231 -14.31 14.72 13.01
N ARG A 232 -14.78 13.49 13.09
CA ARG A 232 -16.20 13.18 13.25
C ARG A 232 -16.46 12.40 14.51
N LEU A 233 -17.39 12.91 15.29
CA LEU A 233 -18.19 12.11 16.16
C LEU A 233 -19.03 11.18 15.26
N VAL A 234 -18.74 9.89 15.27
CA VAL A 234 -19.58 8.92 14.57
C VAL A 234 -20.91 8.89 15.28
N ALA A 235 -21.95 9.45 14.65
CA ALA A 235 -23.25 9.67 15.26
C ALA A 235 -23.96 8.37 15.65
N SER A 236 -23.55 7.24 15.11
CA SER A 236 -24.12 5.90 15.32
C SER A 236 -23.37 5.06 16.36
N SER A 237 -22.17 5.44 16.77
CA SER A 237 -21.39 4.72 17.79
C SER A 237 -21.28 5.55 19.05
N ASP A 238 -21.17 4.89 20.22
CA ASP A 238 -20.84 5.54 21.49
C ASP A 238 -19.41 6.10 21.50
N LEU A 239 -18.65 5.88 20.43
CA LEU A 239 -17.28 6.31 20.27
C LEU A 239 -17.24 7.79 19.87
N ARG A 240 -16.63 8.60 20.73
CA ARG A 240 -16.43 10.05 20.54
C ARG A 240 -14.95 10.41 20.58
N SER A 241 -14.09 9.49 20.15
CA SER A 241 -12.67 9.73 20.25
C SER A 241 -12.27 10.85 19.29
N SER A 242 -11.62 11.88 19.83
CA SER A 242 -10.99 12.93 19.03
C SER A 242 -9.53 12.62 18.74
N HIS A 243 -8.97 11.67 19.47
CA HIS A 243 -7.60 11.21 19.37
C HIS A 243 -7.54 9.70 19.58
N ILE A 244 -6.83 9.03 18.67
CA ILE A 244 -6.60 7.59 18.69
C ILE A 244 -5.10 7.36 18.63
N GLY A 245 -4.54 6.66 19.62
CA GLY A 245 -3.19 6.14 19.57
C GLY A 245 -3.21 4.74 18.97
N LEU A 246 -2.45 4.51 17.91
CA LEU A 246 -2.28 3.19 17.28
C LEU A 246 -0.86 2.72 17.46
N GLY A 247 -0.68 1.54 18.04
CA GLY A 247 0.58 0.80 18.08
C GLY A 247 0.49 -0.41 17.16
N VAL A 248 1.38 -0.53 16.20
CA VAL A 248 1.46 -1.67 15.27
C VAL A 248 2.75 -2.42 15.53
N TYR A 249 2.66 -3.68 15.84
CA TYR A 249 3.80 -4.58 16.06
C TYR A 249 3.63 -5.80 15.20
N GLY A 250 4.64 -6.13 14.38
CA GLY A 250 4.51 -7.23 13.45
C GLY A 250 5.80 -7.98 13.20
N ALA A 251 5.63 -9.15 12.58
CA ALA A 251 6.71 -9.92 12.00
C ALA A 251 6.27 -10.39 10.62
N TYR A 252 7.19 -10.40 9.67
CA TYR A 252 6.91 -10.80 8.31
C TYR A 252 8.03 -11.69 7.73
N ALA A 253 7.70 -12.40 6.68
CA ALA A 253 8.64 -13.09 5.83
C ALA A 253 8.16 -13.08 4.37
N ASP A 254 9.08 -12.84 3.45
CA ASP A 254 8.95 -13.10 2.02
C ASP A 254 10.15 -13.96 1.61
N TRP A 255 9.90 -15.21 1.30
CA TRP A 255 10.96 -16.20 1.18
C TRP A 255 10.80 -17.06 -0.07
N THR A 256 11.79 -17.01 -0.94
CA THR A 256 11.82 -17.81 -2.17
C THR A 256 12.79 -18.97 -2.03
N VAL A 257 12.31 -20.19 -2.29
CA VAL A 257 13.11 -21.41 -2.35
C VAL A 257 12.68 -22.22 -3.57
N ASP A 258 13.58 -22.41 -4.49
CA ASP A 258 13.33 -23.09 -5.78
C ASP A 258 12.15 -22.45 -6.53
N ALA A 259 11.10 -23.26 -6.76
CA ALA A 259 9.87 -22.82 -7.45
C ALA A 259 8.80 -22.28 -6.49
N TRP A 260 9.07 -22.18 -5.19
CA TRP A 260 8.12 -21.72 -4.20
C TRP A 260 8.51 -20.34 -3.67
N ARG A 261 7.49 -19.50 -3.43
CA ARG A 261 7.58 -18.27 -2.65
C ARG A 261 6.56 -18.33 -1.53
N LEU A 262 6.98 -18.01 -0.32
CA LEU A 262 6.14 -17.93 0.87
C LEU A 262 6.15 -16.50 1.35
N ILE A 263 4.97 -15.89 1.43
CA ILE A 263 4.77 -14.51 1.88
C ILE A 263 3.84 -14.54 3.07
N GLY A 264 4.17 -13.86 4.14
CA GLY A 264 3.26 -13.76 5.27
C GLY A 264 3.67 -12.71 6.27
N ALA A 265 2.67 -12.22 6.99
CA ALA A 265 2.90 -11.33 8.13
C ALA A 265 1.86 -11.59 9.22
N ALA A 266 2.23 -11.26 10.44
CA ALA A 266 1.36 -11.26 11.60
C ALA A 266 1.52 -9.94 12.34
N TYR A 267 0.38 -9.34 12.72
CA TYR A 267 0.28 -8.03 13.35
C TYR A 267 -0.45 -8.12 14.68
N TYR A 268 0.09 -7.46 15.67
CA TYR A 268 -0.63 -7.07 16.89
C TYR A 268 -0.86 -5.56 16.83
N VAL A 269 -2.12 -5.17 16.85
CA VAL A 269 -2.55 -3.77 16.83
C VAL A 269 -3.08 -3.40 18.20
N ASP A 270 -2.45 -2.40 18.83
CA ASP A 270 -2.83 -1.82 20.11
C ASP A 270 -3.47 -0.45 19.89
N ILE A 271 -4.61 -0.20 20.50
CA ILE A 271 -5.44 0.95 20.22
C ILE A 271 -5.78 1.65 21.53
N GLN A 272 -5.46 2.92 21.63
CA GLN A 272 -5.76 3.77 22.76
C GLN A 272 -6.78 4.83 22.35
N LEU A 273 -7.97 4.74 22.92
CA LEU A 273 -9.06 5.68 22.68
C LEU A 273 -9.15 6.68 23.84
N ASP A 274 -9.34 7.95 23.53
CA ASP A 274 -9.49 9.01 24.57
C ASP A 274 -10.95 9.18 25.05
N HIS A 275 -11.96 8.88 24.23
CA HIS A 275 -13.38 8.99 24.59
C HIS A 275 -14.26 7.88 23.98
N PRO A 276 -14.80 6.94 24.77
CA PRO A 276 -14.43 6.69 26.16
C PRO A 276 -12.99 6.24 26.28
N ALA A 277 -12.31 6.63 27.35
CA ALA A 277 -10.92 6.20 27.60
C ALA A 277 -10.89 4.67 27.72
N ARG A 278 -10.31 4.01 26.73
CA ARG A 278 -10.29 2.55 26.62
C ARG A 278 -9.11 2.09 25.77
N ASP A 279 -8.49 1.03 26.24
CA ASP A 279 -7.47 0.31 25.48
C ASP A 279 -8.10 -0.91 24.84
N GLU A 280 -7.87 -1.09 23.56
CA GLU A 280 -8.31 -2.25 22.78
C GLU A 280 -7.11 -2.85 22.05
N SER A 281 -7.26 -4.08 21.60
CA SER A 281 -6.23 -4.69 20.76
C SER A 281 -6.79 -5.85 19.96
N PHE A 282 -6.22 -6.10 18.79
CA PHE A 282 -6.51 -7.29 18.01
C PHE A 282 -5.23 -7.86 17.36
N LEU A 283 -5.35 -9.08 16.90
CA LEU A 283 -4.35 -9.76 16.09
C LEU A 283 -4.90 -9.95 14.68
N SER A 284 -4.07 -9.74 13.66
CA SER A 284 -4.40 -10.09 12.29
C SER A 284 -3.15 -10.59 11.56
N GLY A 285 -3.35 -11.37 10.51
CA GLY A 285 -2.23 -11.86 9.73
C GLY A 285 -2.65 -12.71 8.55
N TYR A 286 -1.69 -12.98 7.70
CA TYR A 286 -1.88 -13.78 6.50
C TYR A 286 -0.66 -14.66 6.20
N LEU A 287 -0.91 -15.70 5.41
CA LEU A 287 0.11 -16.54 4.81
C LEU A 287 -0.29 -16.89 3.39
N GLN A 288 0.55 -16.56 2.41
CA GLN A 288 0.41 -16.88 1.01
C GLN A 288 1.55 -17.80 0.56
N ALA A 289 1.21 -18.85 -0.15
CA ALA A 289 2.16 -19.72 -0.82
C ALA A 289 1.95 -19.64 -2.33
N GLU A 290 3.02 -19.41 -3.05
CA GLU A 290 3.04 -19.36 -4.52
C GLU A 290 3.93 -20.47 -5.06
N ARG A 291 3.55 -21.02 -6.19
CA ARG A 291 4.34 -22.03 -6.91
C ARG A 291 4.43 -21.70 -8.38
N GLN A 292 5.64 -21.53 -8.86
CA GLN A 292 5.92 -21.40 -10.28
C GLN A 292 5.72 -22.76 -10.96
N LEU A 293 4.96 -22.76 -12.04
CA LEU A 293 4.62 -23.90 -12.86
C LEU A 293 5.19 -23.72 -14.28
N PRO A 294 5.26 -24.79 -15.10
CA PRO A 294 5.60 -24.65 -16.52
C PRO A 294 4.69 -23.63 -17.25
N HIS A 295 5.13 -23.15 -18.40
CA HIS A 295 4.39 -22.22 -19.27
C HIS A 295 4.10 -20.86 -18.69
N ARG A 296 4.95 -20.37 -17.77
CA ARG A 296 4.83 -19.06 -17.09
C ARG A 296 3.54 -18.93 -16.28
N LEU A 297 3.11 -20.02 -15.70
CA LEU A 297 2.00 -20.05 -14.77
C LEU A 297 2.53 -19.96 -13.33
N THR A 298 1.80 -19.28 -12.45
CA THR A 298 2.03 -19.29 -11.01
C THR A 298 0.71 -19.57 -10.32
N ALA A 299 0.65 -20.69 -9.58
CA ALA A 299 -0.48 -21.00 -8.71
C ALA A 299 -0.21 -20.40 -7.32
N PHE A 300 -1.25 -19.93 -6.66
CA PHE A 300 -1.15 -19.44 -5.29
C PHE A 300 -2.33 -19.86 -4.43
N GLY A 301 -2.11 -19.84 -3.11
CA GLY A 301 -3.15 -19.94 -2.11
C GLY A 301 -2.81 -19.06 -0.93
N ARG A 302 -3.80 -18.33 -0.40
CA ARG A 302 -3.67 -17.45 0.76
C ARG A 302 -4.72 -17.77 1.80
N VAL A 303 -4.33 -17.67 3.05
CA VAL A 303 -5.22 -17.70 4.22
C VAL A 303 -4.95 -16.47 5.07
N GLU A 304 -6.03 -15.82 5.49
CA GLU A 304 -6.00 -14.65 6.37
C GLU A 304 -6.91 -14.88 7.57
N GLY A 305 -6.60 -14.24 8.68
CA GLY A 305 -7.44 -14.32 9.85
C GLY A 305 -7.10 -13.31 10.90
N SER A 306 -8.11 -12.96 11.69
CA SER A 306 -7.99 -12.03 12.81
C SER A 306 -8.56 -12.65 14.09
N ALA A 307 -8.13 -12.12 15.22
CA ALA A 307 -8.65 -12.47 16.54
C ALA A 307 -8.96 -11.20 17.33
N ARG A 308 -10.14 -11.13 17.92
CA ARG A 308 -10.70 -9.99 18.67
C ARG A 308 -10.98 -8.72 17.85
N MET A 309 -10.80 -8.76 16.54
CA MET A 309 -11.06 -7.62 15.67
C MET A 309 -12.53 -7.19 15.73
N GLN A 310 -13.46 -8.14 15.73
CA GLN A 310 -14.91 -7.89 15.83
C GLN A 310 -15.35 -7.28 17.17
N GLU A 311 -14.50 -7.29 18.19
CA GLU A 311 -14.80 -6.72 19.51
C GLU A 311 -14.30 -5.27 19.65
N SER A 312 -13.57 -4.79 18.65
CA SER A 312 -12.95 -3.47 18.67
C SER A 312 -13.90 -2.39 18.20
N SER A 313 -14.08 -1.37 19.03
CA SER A 313 -14.84 -0.17 18.65
C SER A 313 -14.12 0.66 17.60
N TYR A 314 -12.79 0.57 17.56
CA TYR A 314 -12.00 1.21 16.52
C TYR A 314 -12.33 0.61 15.15
N VAL A 315 -12.36 -0.72 15.06
CA VAL A 315 -12.68 -1.42 13.81
C VAL A 315 -14.10 -1.08 13.34
N SER A 316 -15.04 -0.90 14.27
CA SER A 316 -16.41 -0.48 13.90
C SER A 316 -16.52 0.94 13.32
N LEU A 317 -15.45 1.74 13.33
CA LEU A 317 -15.42 3.04 12.63
C LEU A 317 -15.31 2.88 11.12
N PHE A 318 -14.73 1.76 10.68
CA PHE A 318 -14.49 1.43 9.27
C PHE A 318 -15.60 0.54 8.70
N ASP A 319 -16.50 0.06 9.55
CA ASP A 319 -17.65 -0.76 9.17
C ASP A 319 -18.85 0.17 8.88
N ASP A 320 -18.89 0.77 7.72
CA ASP A 320 -20.01 1.64 7.30
C ASP A 320 -21.07 0.84 6.52
N HIS A 321 -22.07 0.35 7.26
CA HIS A 321 -23.20 -0.37 6.67
C HIS A 321 -23.96 0.42 5.59
N SER A 322 -23.78 1.73 5.50
CA SER A 322 -24.39 2.56 4.46
C SER A 322 -23.60 2.58 3.16
N ALA A 323 -22.32 2.22 3.25
CA ALA A 323 -21.38 2.21 2.14
C ALA A 323 -21.16 0.80 1.57
N ASP A 324 -21.80 -0.24 2.15
CA ASP A 324 -21.57 -1.65 1.81
C ASP A 324 -20.09 -2.13 1.97
N VAL A 325 -19.35 -1.40 2.77
CA VAL A 325 -17.96 -1.64 3.12
C VAL A 325 -17.90 -2.56 4.33
N ASP A 326 -17.24 -3.69 4.20
CA ASP A 326 -17.25 -4.78 5.17
C ASP A 326 -15.83 -5.17 5.58
N VAL A 327 -15.42 -4.85 6.81
CA VAL A 327 -14.10 -5.23 7.31
C VAL A 327 -13.93 -6.75 7.30
N THR A 328 -12.93 -7.23 6.59
CA THR A 328 -12.62 -8.66 6.46
C THR A 328 -12.00 -9.23 7.73
N LEU A 329 -12.66 -10.24 8.32
CA LEU A 329 -12.15 -11.00 9.48
C LEU A 329 -11.31 -12.21 9.07
N ARG A 330 -11.68 -12.85 7.97
CA ARG A 330 -11.00 -14.05 7.43
C ARG A 330 -11.16 -14.09 5.91
N ARG A 331 -10.11 -14.50 5.22
CA ARG A 331 -10.17 -14.79 3.79
C ARG A 331 -9.41 -16.07 3.48
N GLN A 332 -9.94 -16.84 2.54
CA GLN A 332 -9.26 -17.95 1.92
C GLN A 332 -9.29 -17.70 0.42
N ALA A 333 -8.14 -17.51 -0.19
CA ALA A 333 -7.99 -17.24 -1.60
C ALA A 333 -7.19 -18.34 -2.28
N VAL A 334 -7.59 -18.70 -3.49
CA VAL A 334 -6.79 -19.56 -4.37
C VAL A 334 -6.86 -19.00 -5.77
N GLY A 335 -5.76 -19.09 -6.51
CA GLY A 335 -5.76 -18.52 -7.84
C GLY A 335 -4.61 -18.98 -8.71
N LEU A 336 -4.63 -18.49 -9.93
CA LEU A 336 -3.66 -18.78 -10.96
C LEU A 336 -3.36 -17.50 -11.74
N ARG A 337 -2.08 -17.20 -11.88
CA ARG A 337 -1.56 -16.13 -12.73
C ARG A 337 -0.86 -16.74 -13.96
N TRP A 338 -1.09 -16.15 -15.12
CA TRP A 338 -0.45 -16.51 -16.37
C TRP A 338 0.23 -15.30 -17.00
N ASP A 339 1.57 -15.28 -16.96
CA ASP A 339 2.39 -14.27 -17.65
C ASP A 339 2.50 -14.63 -19.15
N TYR A 340 1.41 -14.47 -19.92
CA TYR A 340 1.28 -14.92 -21.30
C TYR A 340 2.17 -14.15 -22.28
N ALA A 341 2.52 -12.91 -21.95
CA ALA A 341 3.43 -12.08 -22.74
C ALA A 341 4.48 -11.41 -21.84
N ARG A 342 5.46 -10.77 -22.45
CA ARG A 342 6.43 -9.96 -21.70
C ARG A 342 5.68 -8.77 -21.11
N ARG A 343 5.73 -8.64 -19.78
CA ARG A 343 5.08 -7.56 -19.02
C ARG A 343 3.55 -7.51 -19.15
N GLN A 344 2.91 -8.66 -19.38
CA GLN A 344 1.44 -8.78 -19.35
C GLN A 344 1.03 -10.09 -18.71
N ALA A 345 0.03 -10.02 -17.85
CA ALA A 345 -0.49 -11.15 -17.12
C ALA A 345 -2.03 -11.20 -17.14
N LEU A 346 -2.55 -12.40 -17.00
CA LEU A 346 -3.94 -12.70 -16.68
C LEU A 346 -3.96 -13.45 -15.35
N SER A 347 -4.79 -13.04 -14.42
CA SER A 347 -4.97 -13.69 -13.11
C SER A 347 -6.43 -14.02 -12.90
N ILE A 348 -6.68 -15.18 -12.28
CA ILE A 348 -7.98 -15.56 -11.74
C ILE A 348 -7.83 -15.88 -10.26
N GLU A 349 -8.77 -15.42 -9.43
CA GLU A 349 -8.79 -15.64 -8.00
C GLU A 349 -10.20 -16.02 -7.55
N LEU A 350 -10.29 -16.99 -6.65
CA LEU A 350 -11.52 -17.41 -6.01
C LEU A 350 -11.35 -17.24 -4.51
N ASP A 351 -12.25 -16.49 -3.89
CA ASP A 351 -12.20 -16.12 -2.49
C ASP A 351 -13.42 -16.63 -1.73
N HIS A 352 -13.16 -17.05 -0.49
CA HIS A 352 -14.17 -17.16 0.55
C HIS A 352 -13.83 -16.14 1.64
N VAL A 353 -14.65 -15.11 1.74
CA VAL A 353 -14.48 -13.98 2.67
C VAL A 353 -15.50 -14.09 3.79
N VAL A 354 -15.07 -13.83 5.01
CA VAL A 354 -15.94 -13.69 6.19
C VAL A 354 -15.66 -12.29 6.74
N SER A 355 -16.59 -11.39 6.53
CA SER A 355 -16.54 -10.02 7.03
C SER A 355 -17.25 -9.90 8.38
N LEU A 356 -17.33 -8.70 8.94
CA LEU A 356 -18.10 -8.43 10.16
C LEU A 356 -19.58 -8.78 9.97
N ASP A 357 -20.17 -8.44 8.84
CA ASP A 357 -21.58 -8.60 8.58
C ASP A 357 -21.96 -9.97 8.03
N ARG A 358 -21.21 -10.49 7.06
CA ARG A 358 -21.63 -11.69 6.31
C ARG A 358 -20.48 -12.43 5.62
N PRO A 359 -20.64 -13.73 5.35
CA PRO A 359 -19.73 -14.44 4.46
C PRO A 359 -20.12 -14.20 2.99
N ALA A 360 -19.10 -14.11 2.12
CA ALA A 360 -19.23 -14.01 0.67
C ALA A 360 -18.31 -15.00 -0.04
N ASN A 361 -18.68 -15.40 -1.27
CA ASN A 361 -17.79 -16.09 -2.19
C ASN A 361 -17.61 -15.21 -3.42
N GLU A 362 -16.38 -14.98 -3.81
CA GLU A 362 -16.00 -14.06 -4.88
C GLU A 362 -15.20 -14.79 -5.94
N ALA A 363 -15.33 -14.35 -7.18
CA ALA A 363 -14.46 -14.75 -8.27
C ALA A 363 -14.00 -13.51 -9.00
N ARG A 364 -12.69 -13.36 -9.16
CA ARG A 364 -12.05 -12.22 -9.78
C ARG A 364 -11.27 -12.65 -11.00
N LEU A 365 -11.30 -11.82 -12.03
CA LEU A 365 -10.49 -11.94 -13.22
C LEU A 365 -9.79 -10.61 -13.44
N GLN A 366 -8.46 -10.64 -13.57
CA GLN A 366 -7.67 -9.43 -13.79
C GLN A 366 -6.75 -9.61 -14.98
N TRP A 367 -6.72 -8.60 -15.83
CA TRP A 367 -5.62 -8.36 -16.75
C TRP A 367 -4.73 -7.26 -16.19
N SER A 368 -3.41 -7.46 -16.25
CA SER A 368 -2.46 -6.44 -15.80
C SER A 368 -1.25 -6.36 -16.75
N ALA A 369 -0.68 -5.16 -16.83
CA ALA A 369 0.48 -4.88 -17.68
C ALA A 369 1.42 -3.87 -17.03
N ALA A 370 2.72 -3.98 -17.38
CA ALA A 370 3.74 -2.98 -17.09
C ALA A 370 4.25 -2.38 -18.40
N ILE A 371 4.21 -1.06 -18.53
CA ILE A 371 4.60 -0.30 -19.71
C ILE A 371 5.80 0.57 -19.30
N PRO A 372 6.99 0.35 -19.92
CA PRO A 372 8.21 1.11 -19.61
C PRO A 372 8.15 2.53 -20.13
#